data_3a0c18041a080888276a1cf62b9dcc9f
#
_entry.id   3a0c18041a080888276a1cf62b9dcc9f
#
_cell.length_a   1.000
_cell.length_b   1.000
_cell.length_c   1.000
_cell.angle_alpha   90.00
_cell.angle_beta   90.00
_cell.angle_gamma   90.00
#
_symmetry.space_group_name_H-M   'P 1'
#
loop_
_entity.id
_entity.type
_entity.pdbx_description
1 polymer ?
#
loop_
_entity_poly.entity_id
_entity_poly.type
_entity_poly.pdbx_seq_one_letter_code
_entity_poly.pdbx_strand_id
1 'polypeptide(L)'
;MDRVRLARGLEILLARGARRSSGLRLPLRTGIAHNDGVRFSRDNKYVELLGKSNEELRELCASMGEPVYRGTQIYHALYAERMFDIAKMTNLPAAFRKKLAKETTITMPEVRQKFVSKDGSVRFLFGLQGETNGLTTGSTESTEKKLWIQRPAAVEAVYMPSDGRQTICISTQAGCAVDCQFCLTAQLGLIRNLTAGEMVGQVLVALENRKEFTTEGTEFMEKERKQTNVVLMGQGEPLLNFENVMAALRILLDSEGVGLSPKHVTLSTSGIVPGIERLAKEPVRPKLAISLNASNDEERNALMPINRKYPLTKLMEACRNYPLRNWEHLTFEYVMLRGINDADADARRVVKLLAPLKRVKVNLIPWNPGELPYKEPSEERIEAFRKILTGKGVPAFARYSRGRDVMAACGQLALKEVKRDQLTAIC
;
A
#
# COMPACT_ATOMS: atom_id res chain seq x y z
N MET A 1 24.31 25.81 23.34
CA MET A 1 24.65 24.47 23.90
C MET A 1 23.92 23.30 23.20
N ASP A 2 23.08 23.56 22.19
CA ASP A 2 22.24 22.51 21.58
C ASP A 2 22.79 21.82 20.32
N ARG A 3 23.81 22.38 19.69
CA ARG A 3 24.41 21.75 18.47
C ARG A 3 25.22 20.47 18.76
N VAL A 4 25.74 20.32 19.97
CA VAL A 4 26.58 19.15 20.36
C VAL A 4 25.73 17.91 20.68
N ARG A 5 24.48 18.09 21.15
CA ARG A 5 23.60 16.97 21.44
C ARG A 5 22.93 16.35 20.19
N LEU A 6 22.70 17.17 19.16
CA LEU A 6 22.19 16.70 17.88
C LEU A 6 23.22 15.86 17.11
N ALA A 7 24.49 16.27 17.16
CA ALA A 7 25.57 15.49 16.54
C ALA A 7 25.72 14.11 17.18
N ARG A 8 25.60 13.98 18.51
CA ARG A 8 25.66 12.69 19.21
C ARG A 8 24.45 11.78 18.92
N GLY A 9 23.28 12.34 18.72
CA GLY A 9 22.08 11.57 18.31
C GLY A 9 22.22 10.98 16.90
N LEU A 10 22.82 11.73 15.98
CA LEU A 10 23.08 11.29 14.61
C LEU A 10 24.20 10.25 14.52
N GLU A 11 25.25 10.39 15.35
CA GLU A 11 26.32 9.40 15.42
C GLU A 11 25.86 8.04 15.98
N ILE A 12 24.93 8.02 16.94
CA ILE A 12 24.34 6.77 17.45
C ILE A 12 23.49 6.06 16.39
N LEU A 13 22.78 6.81 15.53
CA LEU A 13 22.04 6.27 14.39
C LEU A 13 22.98 5.74 13.29
N LEU A 14 24.08 6.44 13.02
CA LEU A 14 25.09 6.03 12.05
C LEU A 14 25.89 4.79 12.53
N ALA A 15 26.16 4.67 13.82
CA ALA A 15 26.87 3.52 14.40
C ALA A 15 26.05 2.22 14.38
N ARG A 16 24.72 2.30 14.42
CA ARG A 16 23.85 1.12 14.26
C ARG A 16 23.69 0.64 12.82
N GLY A 17 23.80 1.53 11.84
CA GLY A 17 23.77 1.18 10.41
C GLY A 17 25.06 0.50 9.92
N ALA A 18 26.20 0.75 10.56
CA ALA A 18 27.51 0.25 10.12
C ALA A 18 27.82 -1.20 10.51
N ARG A 19 27.00 -1.87 11.35
CA ARG A 19 27.29 -3.23 11.82
C ARG A 19 26.58 -4.36 11.05
N ARG A 20 25.93 -4.08 9.91
CA ARG A 20 25.25 -5.10 9.10
C ARG A 20 25.69 -5.17 7.64
N SER A 21 26.91 -4.76 7.30
CA SER A 21 27.45 -4.94 5.96
C SER A 21 28.71 -5.80 5.96
N SER A 22 28.58 -7.09 6.22
CA SER A 22 29.59 -8.11 5.88
C SER A 22 28.97 -9.12 4.92
N GLY A 23 29.23 -8.92 3.65
CA GLY A 23 29.54 -9.89 2.62
C GLY A 23 28.50 -10.95 2.28
N LEU A 24 27.74 -10.70 1.19
CA LEU A 24 27.50 -11.76 0.18
C LEU A 24 27.29 -11.09 -1.19
N ARG A 25 28.30 -11.14 -2.03
CA ARG A 25 28.16 -10.85 -3.47
C ARG A 25 27.55 -12.08 -4.13
N LEU A 26 26.33 -11.95 -4.64
CA LEU A 26 25.77 -12.88 -5.59
C LEU A 26 25.96 -12.35 -7.02
N PRO A 27 26.32 -13.18 -7.99
CA PRO A 27 26.57 -12.74 -9.36
C PRO A 27 25.26 -12.44 -10.08
N LEU A 28 25.23 -11.29 -10.77
CA LEU A 28 24.19 -10.92 -11.72
C LEU A 28 24.21 -11.90 -12.90
N ARG A 29 23.20 -12.76 -13.01
CA ARG A 29 22.89 -13.45 -14.26
C ARG A 29 21.92 -12.59 -15.06
N THR A 30 22.42 -11.99 -16.12
CA THR A 30 21.65 -11.45 -17.23
C THR A 30 21.08 -12.62 -18.05
N GLY A 31 19.77 -12.68 -18.13
CA GLY A 31 19.08 -13.63 -18.98
C GLY A 31 17.61 -13.27 -19.05
N ILE A 32 17.25 -12.41 -20.03
CA ILE A 32 15.87 -12.17 -20.43
C ILE A 32 15.42 -13.41 -21.20
N ALA A 33 14.58 -14.22 -20.59
CA ALA A 33 13.80 -15.22 -21.32
C ALA A 33 12.34 -14.80 -21.23
N HIS A 34 11.77 -14.36 -22.35
CA HIS A 34 10.33 -14.37 -22.58
C HIS A 34 9.87 -15.82 -22.43
N ASN A 35 8.95 -16.04 -21.54
CA ASN A 35 8.26 -17.32 -21.47
C ASN A 35 6.78 -17.05 -21.25
N ASP A 36 6.07 -16.98 -22.38
CA ASP A 36 4.61 -17.04 -22.43
C ASP A 36 4.20 -18.45 -22.02
N GLY A 37 3.53 -18.57 -20.90
CA GLY A 37 2.98 -19.83 -20.43
C GLY A 37 2.40 -19.68 -19.04
N VAL A 38 1.09 -19.85 -18.93
CA VAL A 38 0.38 -19.96 -17.64
C VAL A 38 1.06 -21.08 -16.86
N ARG A 39 1.94 -20.72 -15.89
CA ARG A 39 2.56 -21.69 -15.00
C ARG A 39 1.54 -22.10 -13.95
N PHE A 40 0.96 -23.28 -14.12
CA PHE A 40 0.28 -23.97 -13.04
C PHE A 40 1.33 -24.30 -11.95
N SER A 41 1.15 -23.76 -10.76
CA SER A 41 1.88 -24.24 -9.58
C SER A 41 1.47 -25.69 -9.34
N ARG A 42 2.42 -26.62 -9.25
CA ARG A 42 2.17 -28.07 -9.18
C ARG A 42 1.46 -28.54 -7.91
N ASP A 43 1.27 -27.66 -6.93
CA ASP A 43 0.75 -28.04 -5.60
C ASP A 43 -0.64 -27.47 -5.26
N ASN A 44 -1.23 -26.60 -6.09
CA ASN A 44 -2.59 -26.11 -5.87
C ASN A 44 -3.56 -26.81 -6.83
N LYS A 45 -4.37 -27.70 -6.28
CA LYS A 45 -5.36 -28.50 -7.02
C LYS A 45 -6.43 -27.63 -7.70
N TYR A 46 -6.59 -26.37 -7.28
CA TYR A 46 -7.62 -25.46 -7.73
C TYR A 46 -7.04 -24.18 -8.34
N VAL A 47 -7.68 -23.66 -9.39
CA VAL A 47 -7.34 -22.38 -10.00
C VAL A 47 -7.99 -21.24 -9.20
N GLU A 48 -7.19 -20.30 -8.69
CA GLU A 48 -7.70 -19.12 -8.01
C GLU A 48 -8.36 -18.18 -9.01
N LEU A 49 -9.61 -17.78 -8.76
CA LEU A 49 -10.35 -16.84 -9.61
C LEU A 49 -10.15 -15.38 -9.21
N LEU A 50 -9.98 -15.11 -7.91
CA LEU A 50 -9.80 -13.75 -7.42
C LEU A 50 -8.44 -13.19 -7.87
N GLY A 51 -8.44 -12.02 -8.49
CA GLY A 51 -7.23 -11.39 -9.04
C GLY A 51 -7.02 -11.67 -10.53
N LYS A 52 -7.85 -12.52 -11.15
CA LYS A 52 -7.81 -12.73 -12.61
C LYS A 52 -8.51 -11.61 -13.36
N SER A 53 -7.90 -11.20 -14.47
CA SER A 53 -8.48 -10.27 -15.44
C SER A 53 -9.64 -10.93 -16.20
N ASN A 54 -10.43 -10.11 -16.89
CA ASN A 54 -11.49 -10.59 -17.78
C ASN A 54 -10.93 -11.53 -18.87
N GLU A 55 -9.76 -11.21 -19.41
CA GLU A 55 -9.12 -12.02 -20.45
C GLU A 55 -8.68 -13.39 -19.91
N GLU A 56 -8.01 -13.44 -18.75
CA GLU A 56 -7.63 -14.70 -18.11
C GLU A 56 -8.82 -15.59 -17.75
N LEU A 57 -9.95 -15.00 -17.34
CA LEU A 57 -11.18 -15.77 -17.07
C LEU A 57 -11.85 -16.29 -18.35
N ARG A 58 -11.77 -15.52 -19.47
CA ARG A 58 -12.24 -15.97 -20.77
C ARG A 58 -11.42 -17.13 -21.31
N GLU A 59 -10.10 -17.06 -21.18
CA GLU A 59 -9.17 -18.16 -21.53
C GLU A 59 -9.42 -19.40 -20.67
N LEU A 60 -9.66 -19.21 -19.36
CA LEU A 60 -10.01 -20.30 -18.46
C LEU A 60 -11.31 -21.00 -18.92
N CYS A 61 -12.37 -20.24 -19.24
CA CYS A 61 -13.60 -20.81 -19.75
C CYS A 61 -13.38 -21.61 -21.06
N ALA A 62 -12.60 -21.06 -21.99
CA ALA A 62 -12.24 -21.76 -23.22
C ALA A 62 -11.50 -23.08 -22.95
N SER A 63 -10.56 -23.09 -22.02
CA SER A 63 -9.82 -24.31 -21.62
C SER A 63 -10.71 -25.37 -20.96
N MET A 64 -11.83 -24.93 -20.35
CA MET A 64 -12.86 -25.81 -19.78
C MET A 64 -13.90 -26.27 -20.83
N GLY A 65 -13.75 -25.90 -22.11
CA GLY A 65 -14.71 -26.23 -23.17
C GLY A 65 -15.99 -25.40 -23.11
N GLU A 66 -15.96 -24.27 -22.43
CA GLU A 66 -17.10 -23.33 -22.33
C GLU A 66 -16.93 -22.11 -23.24
N PRO A 67 -18.02 -21.49 -23.68
CA PRO A 67 -17.92 -20.25 -24.46
C PRO A 67 -17.17 -19.16 -23.72
N VAL A 68 -16.29 -18.43 -24.43
CA VAL A 68 -15.40 -17.39 -23.85
C VAL A 68 -16.14 -16.27 -23.10
N TYR A 69 -17.37 -15.93 -23.51
CA TYR A 69 -18.16 -14.90 -22.84
C TYR A 69 -18.54 -15.27 -21.40
N ARG A 70 -18.48 -16.56 -21.03
CA ARG A 70 -18.67 -17.02 -19.64
C ARG A 70 -17.62 -16.44 -18.71
N GLY A 71 -16.39 -16.23 -19.19
CA GLY A 71 -15.35 -15.55 -18.42
C GLY A 71 -15.74 -14.12 -18.05
N THR A 72 -16.36 -13.38 -18.96
CA THR A 72 -16.88 -12.05 -18.68
C THR A 72 -18.03 -12.08 -17.66
N GLN A 73 -18.87 -13.10 -17.70
CA GLN A 73 -19.93 -13.29 -16.69
C GLN A 73 -19.35 -13.58 -15.29
N ILE A 74 -18.30 -14.41 -15.20
CA ILE A 74 -17.58 -14.66 -13.94
C ILE A 74 -16.91 -13.37 -13.44
N TYR A 75 -16.25 -12.64 -14.33
CA TYR A 75 -15.58 -11.38 -14.01
C TYR A 75 -16.54 -10.36 -13.39
N HIS A 76 -17.67 -10.13 -14.05
CA HIS A 76 -18.71 -9.23 -13.57
C HIS A 76 -19.31 -9.68 -12.23
N ALA A 77 -19.62 -10.98 -12.09
CA ALA A 77 -20.12 -11.55 -10.85
C ALA A 77 -19.14 -11.33 -9.68
N LEU A 78 -17.83 -11.57 -9.91
CA LEU A 78 -16.80 -11.41 -8.88
C LEU A 78 -16.62 -9.96 -8.43
N TYR A 79 -16.48 -9.02 -9.38
CA TYR A 79 -15.98 -7.68 -9.07
C TYR A 79 -17.07 -6.62 -9.04
N ALA A 80 -18.04 -6.66 -9.94
CA ALA A 80 -19.13 -5.71 -9.98
C ALA A 80 -20.26 -6.08 -9.01
N GLU A 81 -20.70 -7.36 -9.02
CA GLU A 81 -21.78 -7.87 -8.16
C GLU A 81 -21.26 -8.34 -6.80
N ARG A 82 -19.95 -8.56 -6.64
CA ARG A 82 -19.27 -9.03 -5.42
C ARG A 82 -19.83 -10.37 -4.95
N MET A 83 -20.02 -11.27 -5.89
CA MET A 83 -20.53 -12.61 -5.64
C MET A 83 -19.36 -13.60 -5.51
N PHE A 84 -19.08 -14.04 -4.28
CA PHE A 84 -17.92 -14.92 -3.98
C PHE A 84 -18.32 -16.39 -3.80
N ASP A 85 -19.59 -16.71 -4.02
CA ASP A 85 -20.09 -18.08 -4.00
C ASP A 85 -20.47 -18.49 -5.43
N ILE A 86 -19.68 -19.41 -6.02
CA ILE A 86 -19.91 -19.90 -7.39
C ILE A 86 -21.30 -20.49 -7.56
N ALA A 87 -21.86 -21.14 -6.50
CA ALA A 87 -23.18 -21.73 -6.57
C ALA A 87 -24.29 -20.68 -6.78
N LYS A 88 -24.06 -19.44 -6.35
CA LYS A 88 -25.00 -18.31 -6.47
C LYS A 88 -24.87 -17.54 -7.78
N MET A 89 -23.89 -17.83 -8.62
CA MET A 89 -23.73 -17.17 -9.94
C MET A 89 -24.80 -17.68 -10.92
N THR A 90 -26.05 -17.27 -10.75
CA THR A 90 -27.19 -17.80 -11.49
C THR A 90 -27.19 -17.45 -12.98
N ASN A 91 -26.39 -16.49 -13.39
CA ASN A 91 -26.11 -16.14 -14.79
C ASN A 91 -25.30 -17.22 -15.52
N LEU A 92 -24.73 -18.20 -14.80
CA LEU A 92 -24.03 -19.36 -15.36
C LEU A 92 -24.92 -20.61 -15.32
N PRO A 93 -24.86 -21.52 -16.32
CA PRO A 93 -25.56 -22.80 -16.28
C PRO A 93 -25.19 -23.64 -15.06
N ALA A 94 -26.15 -24.35 -14.49
CA ALA A 94 -25.96 -25.17 -13.29
C ALA A 94 -24.84 -26.23 -13.47
N ALA A 95 -24.78 -26.86 -14.63
CA ALA A 95 -23.71 -27.84 -14.94
C ALA A 95 -22.33 -27.19 -14.92
N PHE A 96 -22.20 -26.00 -15.50
CA PHE A 96 -20.94 -25.27 -15.53
C PHE A 96 -20.53 -24.78 -14.12
N ARG A 97 -21.46 -24.27 -13.30
CA ARG A 97 -21.18 -23.92 -11.91
C ARG A 97 -20.60 -25.10 -11.12
N LYS A 98 -21.17 -26.29 -11.28
CA LYS A 98 -20.65 -27.52 -10.63
C LYS A 98 -19.25 -27.86 -11.11
N LYS A 99 -18.97 -27.72 -12.41
CA LYS A 99 -17.63 -27.95 -12.98
C LYS A 99 -16.64 -26.91 -12.45
N LEU A 100 -16.99 -25.63 -12.52
CA LEU A 100 -16.15 -24.51 -12.06
C LEU A 100 -15.78 -24.68 -10.58
N ALA A 101 -16.76 -25.01 -9.72
CA ALA A 101 -16.53 -25.21 -8.28
C ALA A 101 -15.61 -26.41 -7.95
N LYS A 102 -15.46 -27.39 -8.88
CA LYS A 102 -14.55 -28.52 -8.71
C LYS A 102 -13.11 -28.21 -9.10
N GLU A 103 -12.90 -27.24 -9.97
CA GLU A 103 -11.60 -26.94 -10.58
C GLU A 103 -11.02 -25.59 -10.12
N THR A 104 -11.86 -24.75 -9.49
CA THR A 104 -11.48 -23.38 -9.11
C THR A 104 -11.84 -23.05 -7.68
N THR A 105 -11.25 -21.96 -7.16
CA THR A 105 -11.56 -21.39 -5.84
C THR A 105 -11.65 -19.87 -5.93
N ILE A 106 -12.34 -19.26 -4.96
CA ILE A 106 -12.38 -17.82 -4.72
C ILE A 106 -11.91 -17.61 -3.28
N THR A 107 -10.67 -17.17 -3.12
CA THR A 107 -10.04 -17.03 -1.81
C THR A 107 -10.03 -15.57 -1.37
N MET A 108 -11.07 -15.18 -0.62
CA MET A 108 -11.11 -13.85 0.00
C MET A 108 -10.12 -13.76 1.18
N PRO A 109 -9.45 -12.61 1.38
CA PRO A 109 -8.63 -12.40 2.57
C PRO A 109 -9.44 -12.59 3.84
N GLU A 110 -8.97 -13.45 4.75
CA GLU A 110 -9.60 -13.71 6.02
C GLU A 110 -9.45 -12.53 6.97
N VAL A 111 -10.56 -11.96 7.45
CA VAL A 111 -10.53 -10.94 8.49
C VAL A 111 -10.29 -11.60 9.85
N ARG A 112 -9.06 -11.56 10.33
CA ARG A 112 -8.71 -12.10 11.66
C ARG A 112 -9.17 -11.20 12.79
N GLN A 113 -9.03 -9.87 12.58
CA GLN A 113 -9.40 -8.89 13.59
C GLN A 113 -9.79 -7.56 12.97
N LYS A 114 -10.74 -6.87 13.61
CA LYS A 114 -11.14 -5.50 13.30
C LYS A 114 -10.87 -4.62 14.52
N PHE A 115 -10.25 -3.46 14.30
CA PHE A 115 -10.02 -2.45 15.33
C PHE A 115 -10.75 -1.18 14.93
N VAL A 116 -11.78 -0.83 15.69
CA VAL A 116 -12.63 0.34 15.40
C VAL A 116 -12.14 1.53 16.21
N SER A 117 -11.78 2.61 15.51
CA SER A 117 -11.36 3.88 16.09
C SER A 117 -12.56 4.72 16.51
N LYS A 118 -12.34 5.64 17.47
CA LYS A 118 -13.33 6.65 17.87
C LYS A 118 -13.77 7.57 16.73
N ASP A 119 -12.93 7.77 15.72
CA ASP A 119 -13.25 8.57 14.53
C ASP A 119 -13.98 7.79 13.43
N GLY A 120 -14.40 6.56 13.73
CA GLY A 120 -15.09 5.65 12.82
C GLY A 120 -14.17 4.93 11.82
N SER A 121 -12.86 5.16 11.87
CA SER A 121 -11.92 4.40 11.05
C SER A 121 -11.82 2.96 11.54
N VAL A 122 -11.63 2.02 10.61
CA VAL A 122 -11.52 0.60 10.94
C VAL A 122 -10.23 0.06 10.36
N ARG A 123 -9.35 -0.46 11.22
CA ARG A 123 -8.18 -1.22 10.82
C ARG A 123 -8.52 -2.70 10.79
N PHE A 124 -8.33 -3.31 9.64
CA PHE A 124 -8.47 -4.74 9.43
C PHE A 124 -7.11 -5.42 9.51
N LEU A 125 -7.04 -6.52 10.23
CA LEU A 125 -5.94 -7.46 10.18
C LEU A 125 -6.39 -8.66 9.33
N PHE A 126 -5.76 -8.82 8.16
CA PHE A 126 -6.04 -9.92 7.24
C PHE A 126 -5.02 -11.04 7.41
N GLY A 127 -5.51 -12.27 7.54
CA GLY A 127 -4.72 -13.48 7.32
C GLY A 127 -4.51 -13.71 5.84
N LEU A 128 -3.27 -13.95 5.43
CA LEU A 128 -2.94 -14.33 4.07
C LEU A 128 -2.81 -15.86 3.99
N GLN A 129 -3.47 -16.45 3.00
CA GLN A 129 -3.24 -17.85 2.65
C GLN A 129 -2.01 -17.92 1.76
N GLY A 130 -1.21 -18.96 1.89
CA GLY A 130 -0.06 -19.19 1.02
C GLY A 130 1.07 -19.89 1.76
N GLU A 131 1.77 -20.72 1.02
CA GLU A 131 2.85 -21.59 1.44
C GLU A 131 3.89 -20.84 2.27
N THR A 132 4.11 -21.34 3.47
CA THR A 132 5.43 -21.24 4.07
C THR A 132 6.33 -22.14 3.21
N ASN A 133 6.93 -21.58 2.14
CA ASN A 133 8.02 -22.28 1.47
C ASN A 133 9.11 -22.51 2.51
N GLY A 134 9.08 -23.69 3.09
CA GLY A 134 10.12 -24.20 3.95
C GLY A 134 11.43 -24.24 3.17
N LEU A 135 12.24 -23.20 3.31
CA LEU A 135 13.66 -23.29 3.08
C LEU A 135 14.22 -24.19 4.18
N THR A 136 14.15 -25.50 3.96
CA THR A 136 14.98 -26.49 4.66
C THR A 136 16.41 -26.30 4.19
N THR A 137 17.12 -25.33 4.77
CA THR A 137 18.58 -25.36 4.78
C THR A 137 19.00 -25.75 6.18
N GLY A 138 19.54 -26.95 6.29
CA GLY A 138 20.20 -27.41 7.50
C GLY A 138 21.34 -26.48 7.87
N SER A 139 21.21 -25.82 8.99
CA SER A 139 22.28 -25.34 9.86
C SER A 139 21.69 -24.78 11.15
N THR A 140 22.33 -25.14 12.23
CA THR A 140 22.08 -24.79 13.63
C THR A 140 22.10 -23.28 13.85
N GLU A 141 20.94 -22.62 13.87
CA GLU A 141 20.79 -21.27 14.39
C GLU A 141 19.55 -21.17 15.29
N SER A 142 19.74 -20.39 16.36
CA SER A 142 18.93 -20.25 17.57
C SER A 142 17.41 -20.31 17.41
N THR A 143 16.76 -20.94 18.36
CA THR A 143 15.31 -21.23 18.50
C THR A 143 14.40 -20.02 18.31
N GLU A 144 14.84 -18.79 18.59
CA GLU A 144 14.04 -17.58 18.44
C GLU A 144 13.82 -17.16 16.97
N LYS A 145 14.80 -17.33 16.10
CA LYS A 145 14.65 -17.06 14.65
C LYS A 145 13.68 -18.02 13.96
N LYS A 146 13.58 -19.28 14.42
CA LYS A 146 12.65 -20.27 13.86
C LYS A 146 11.17 -19.95 14.12
N LEU A 147 10.84 -19.24 15.22
CA LEU A 147 9.45 -18.89 15.54
C LEU A 147 8.85 -17.87 14.58
N TRP A 148 9.65 -17.02 13.94
CA TRP A 148 9.17 -16.02 12.98
C TRP A 148 8.81 -16.61 11.61
N ILE A 149 9.41 -17.72 11.23
CA ILE A 149 9.21 -18.40 9.93
C ILE A 149 7.87 -19.14 9.86
N GLN A 150 7.26 -19.47 11.01
CA GLN A 150 6.01 -20.25 11.10
C GLN A 150 4.74 -19.41 11.28
N ARG A 151 4.82 -18.07 11.36
CA ARG A 151 3.61 -17.25 11.44
C ARG A 151 3.02 -17.08 10.06
N PRO A 152 1.75 -17.46 9.82
CA PRO A 152 1.11 -17.21 8.56
C PRO A 152 1.18 -15.71 8.28
N ALA A 153 1.58 -15.34 7.06
CA ALA A 153 1.69 -13.94 6.66
C ALA A 153 0.36 -13.22 6.90
N ALA A 154 0.43 -12.00 7.39
CA ALA A 154 -0.73 -11.15 7.59
C ALA A 154 -0.44 -9.75 7.05
N VAL A 155 -1.49 -9.01 6.74
CA VAL A 155 -1.41 -7.61 6.33
C VAL A 155 -2.54 -6.81 6.93
N GLU A 156 -2.39 -5.51 6.92
CA GLU A 156 -3.40 -4.59 7.44
C GLU A 156 -3.92 -3.70 6.32
N ALA A 157 -5.22 -3.41 6.37
CA ALA A 157 -5.84 -2.35 5.59
C ALA A 157 -6.68 -1.45 6.49
N VAL A 158 -6.92 -0.23 6.04
CA VAL A 158 -7.68 0.75 6.84
C VAL A 158 -8.82 1.32 6.03
N TYR A 159 -10.03 1.21 6.58
CA TYR A 159 -11.22 1.91 6.09
C TYR A 159 -11.40 3.21 6.88
N MET A 160 -11.56 4.32 6.18
CA MET A 160 -11.70 5.66 6.76
C MET A 160 -12.94 6.34 6.20
N PRO A 161 -14.06 6.32 6.94
CA PRO A 161 -15.28 7.03 6.55
C PRO A 161 -15.10 8.55 6.69
N SER A 162 -15.77 9.32 5.84
CA SER A 162 -15.88 10.77 5.93
C SER A 162 -17.20 11.19 5.33
N ASP A 163 -17.63 12.45 5.52
CA ASP A 163 -18.86 12.97 4.94
C ASP A 163 -18.78 12.91 3.40
N GLY A 164 -19.78 12.30 2.77
CA GLY A 164 -19.89 12.14 1.33
C GLY A 164 -18.82 11.28 0.65
N ARG A 165 -17.77 10.80 1.38
CA ARG A 165 -16.68 9.98 0.82
C ARG A 165 -16.17 8.95 1.82
N GLN A 166 -15.46 7.97 1.30
CA GLN A 166 -14.74 6.97 2.08
C GLN A 166 -13.36 6.72 1.45
N THR A 167 -12.36 6.40 2.26
CA THR A 167 -11.03 6.07 1.78
C THR A 167 -10.62 4.69 2.30
N ILE A 168 -10.12 3.85 1.42
CA ILE A 168 -9.59 2.53 1.75
C ILE A 168 -8.09 2.57 1.49
N CYS A 169 -7.29 2.38 2.54
CA CYS A 169 -5.85 2.25 2.47
C CYS A 169 -5.49 0.77 2.44
N ILE A 170 -4.85 0.31 1.36
CA ILE A 170 -4.50 -1.10 1.18
C ILE A 170 -2.99 -1.31 1.20
N SER A 171 -2.60 -2.52 1.58
CA SER A 171 -1.24 -3.03 1.57
C SER A 171 -0.93 -3.73 0.24
N THR A 172 0.34 -3.69 -0.17
CA THR A 172 0.84 -4.29 -1.41
C THR A 172 1.90 -5.37 -1.18
N GLN A 173 2.45 -5.41 0.02
CA GLN A 173 3.41 -6.42 0.47
C GLN A 173 3.12 -6.77 1.94
N ALA A 174 3.47 -7.97 2.36
CA ALA A 174 3.60 -8.29 3.78
C ALA A 174 5.00 -7.82 4.22
N GLY A 175 5.05 -6.80 5.09
CA GLY A 175 6.26 -6.06 5.41
C GLY A 175 6.72 -5.12 4.29
N CYS A 176 7.98 -4.65 4.34
CA CYS A 176 8.53 -3.72 3.33
C CYS A 176 10.05 -3.82 3.28
N ALA A 177 10.62 -3.78 2.04
CA ALA A 177 12.06 -3.84 1.82
C ALA A 177 12.77 -2.47 1.81
N VAL A 178 12.02 -1.35 1.88
CA VAL A 178 12.59 0.00 1.66
C VAL A 178 13.36 0.53 2.87
N ASP A 179 13.06 0.02 4.07
CA ASP A 179 13.75 0.36 5.32
C ASP A 179 13.64 1.86 5.70
N CYS A 180 12.45 2.47 5.53
CA CYS A 180 12.23 3.84 6.01
C CYS A 180 12.27 3.88 7.55
N GLN A 181 13.16 4.71 8.13
CA GLN A 181 13.49 4.69 9.55
C GLN A 181 12.34 5.17 10.46
N PHE A 182 11.39 5.92 9.91
CA PHE A 182 10.21 6.44 10.61
C PHE A 182 8.95 5.58 10.45
N CYS A 183 9.06 4.38 9.83
CA CYS A 183 7.94 3.51 9.51
C CYS A 183 8.04 2.16 10.24
N LEU A 184 7.02 1.80 11.02
CA LEU A 184 7.00 0.51 11.73
C LEU A 184 6.94 -0.70 10.80
N THR A 185 6.31 -0.59 9.63
CA THR A 185 6.29 -1.67 8.63
C THR A 185 7.71 -2.06 8.18
N ALA A 186 8.64 -1.10 8.14
CA ALA A 186 10.03 -1.37 7.77
C ALA A 186 10.75 -2.29 8.77
N GLN A 187 10.33 -2.27 10.06
CA GLN A 187 10.89 -3.14 11.09
C GLN A 187 10.58 -4.63 10.85
N LEU A 188 9.55 -4.91 10.07
CA LEU A 188 9.16 -6.29 9.71
C LEU A 188 10.08 -6.90 8.64
N GLY A 189 10.79 -6.05 7.87
CA GLY A 189 11.43 -6.48 6.62
C GLY A 189 10.39 -6.92 5.58
N LEU A 190 10.84 -7.38 4.43
CA LEU A 190 9.96 -7.94 3.40
C LEU A 190 9.73 -9.44 3.68
N ILE A 191 8.48 -9.82 3.87
CA ILE A 191 8.05 -11.21 3.99
C ILE A 191 7.73 -11.75 2.59
N ARG A 192 6.76 -11.15 1.89
CA ARG A 192 6.43 -11.46 0.50
C ARG A 192 5.61 -10.37 -0.19
N ASN A 193 5.55 -10.45 -1.49
CA ASN A 193 4.61 -9.67 -2.30
C ASN A 193 3.19 -10.20 -2.14
N LEU A 194 2.20 -9.30 -2.20
CA LEU A 194 0.79 -9.68 -2.30
C LEU A 194 0.43 -9.96 -3.76
N THR A 195 -0.48 -10.91 -3.96
CA THR A 195 -1.09 -11.17 -5.27
C THR A 195 -2.11 -10.08 -5.63
N ALA A 196 -2.49 -10.00 -6.89
CA ALA A 196 -3.56 -9.11 -7.34
C ALA A 196 -4.88 -9.39 -6.59
N GLY A 197 -5.22 -10.67 -6.40
CA GLY A 197 -6.41 -11.10 -5.67
C GLY A 197 -6.42 -10.65 -4.22
N GLU A 198 -5.30 -10.77 -3.52
CA GLU A 198 -5.17 -10.29 -2.13
C GLU A 198 -5.33 -8.79 -2.01
N MET A 199 -4.84 -8.01 -2.98
CA MET A 199 -5.01 -6.55 -3.00
C MET A 199 -6.44 -6.14 -3.33
N VAL A 200 -7.05 -6.73 -4.34
CA VAL A 200 -8.46 -6.49 -4.70
C VAL A 200 -9.37 -6.94 -3.56
N GLY A 201 -9.10 -8.10 -2.96
CA GLY A 201 -9.84 -8.63 -1.84
C GLY A 201 -9.90 -7.70 -0.63
N GLN A 202 -8.80 -6.99 -0.29
CA GLN A 202 -8.80 -5.96 0.77
C GLN A 202 -9.83 -4.86 0.48
N VAL A 203 -9.91 -4.40 -0.78
CA VAL A 203 -10.88 -3.37 -1.18
C VAL A 203 -12.31 -3.92 -1.08
N LEU A 204 -12.55 -5.12 -1.60
CA LEU A 204 -13.88 -5.73 -1.63
C LEU A 204 -14.41 -5.97 -0.21
N VAL A 205 -13.58 -6.54 0.69
CA VAL A 205 -13.94 -6.75 2.10
C VAL A 205 -14.24 -5.41 2.79
N ALA A 206 -13.41 -4.39 2.59
CA ALA A 206 -13.65 -3.07 3.20
C ALA A 206 -14.97 -2.43 2.70
N LEU A 207 -15.33 -2.66 1.43
CA LEU A 207 -16.58 -2.16 0.85
C LEU A 207 -17.81 -2.91 1.37
N GLU A 208 -17.71 -4.21 1.66
CA GLU A 208 -18.81 -5.00 2.23
C GLU A 208 -19.07 -4.67 3.70
N ASN A 209 -18.02 -4.52 4.49
CA ASN A 209 -18.12 -4.16 5.89
C ASN A 209 -18.74 -2.77 6.13
N ARG A 210 -18.86 -1.93 5.10
CA ARG A 210 -19.59 -0.67 5.16
C ARG A 210 -21.02 -0.83 5.67
N LYS A 211 -21.69 -1.93 5.33
CA LYS A 211 -23.09 -2.20 5.72
C LYS A 211 -23.26 -2.39 7.23
N GLU A 212 -22.24 -2.89 7.92
CA GLU A 212 -22.25 -3.14 9.36
C GLU A 212 -22.08 -1.87 10.21
N PHE A 213 -21.53 -0.79 9.64
CA PHE A 213 -21.23 0.46 10.37
C PHE A 213 -22.24 1.59 10.13
N THR A 214 -23.25 1.38 9.30
CA THR A 214 -24.41 2.27 9.24
C THR A 214 -25.37 1.83 10.35
N THR A 215 -25.34 2.60 11.47
CA THR A 215 -26.23 2.42 12.62
C THR A 215 -27.68 2.19 12.20
N GLU A 216 -28.31 1.24 12.91
CA GLU A 216 -29.74 0.98 12.88
C GLU A 216 -30.57 2.28 12.81
N GLY A 217 -31.40 2.41 11.80
CA GLY A 217 -32.46 3.41 11.82
C GLY A 217 -32.63 4.37 10.65
N THR A 218 -31.89 4.25 9.55
CA THR A 218 -32.17 5.07 8.37
C THR A 218 -32.24 4.25 7.08
N GLU A 219 -33.41 3.70 6.79
CA GLU A 219 -33.78 3.15 5.47
C GLU A 219 -33.63 4.16 4.31
N PHE A 220 -33.36 5.44 4.64
CA PHE A 220 -33.23 6.52 3.67
C PHE A 220 -31.81 6.69 3.06
N MET A 221 -30.77 6.00 3.57
CA MET A 221 -29.37 6.22 3.17
C MET A 221 -28.84 5.21 2.13
N GLU A 222 -29.65 4.36 1.57
CA GLU A 222 -29.23 3.39 0.53
C GLU A 222 -28.92 4.04 -0.82
N LYS A 223 -29.28 5.30 -1.05
CA LYS A 223 -29.16 5.99 -2.35
C LYS A 223 -27.89 6.84 -2.56
N GLU A 224 -27.15 7.19 -1.53
CA GLU A 224 -25.91 7.94 -1.76
C GLU A 224 -24.71 6.98 -1.91
N ARG A 225 -24.33 6.70 -3.13
CA ARG A 225 -23.01 6.08 -3.44
C ARG A 225 -21.91 7.02 -2.95
N LYS A 226 -21.46 6.85 -1.71
CA LYS A 226 -20.31 7.62 -1.19
C LYS A 226 -19.12 7.44 -2.13
N GLN A 227 -18.50 8.54 -2.50
CA GLN A 227 -17.31 8.51 -3.33
C GLN A 227 -16.22 7.67 -2.65
N THR A 228 -15.79 6.60 -3.31
CA THR A 228 -14.75 5.70 -2.79
C THR A 228 -13.37 6.10 -3.33
N ASN A 229 -12.44 6.39 -2.42
CA ASN A 229 -11.02 6.54 -2.75
C ASN A 229 -10.25 5.30 -2.29
N VAL A 230 -9.31 4.84 -3.10
CA VAL A 230 -8.37 3.78 -2.73
C VAL A 230 -6.95 4.34 -2.77
N VAL A 231 -6.18 4.10 -1.71
CA VAL A 231 -4.78 4.52 -1.64
C VAL A 231 -3.89 3.31 -1.33
N LEU A 232 -2.88 3.12 -2.16
CA LEU A 232 -1.86 2.11 -1.96
C LEU A 232 -0.75 2.72 -1.08
N MET A 233 -1.07 2.88 0.22
CA MET A 233 -0.24 3.55 1.23
C MET A 233 -0.16 2.75 2.53
N GLY A 234 -0.60 1.49 2.51
CA GLY A 234 -0.46 0.56 3.63
C GLY A 234 0.94 -0.03 3.71
N GLN A 235 1.03 -1.32 4.00
CA GLN A 235 2.31 -2.03 4.07
C GLN A 235 2.87 -2.28 2.68
N GLY A 236 4.21 -2.06 2.53
CA GLY A 236 4.96 -2.37 1.32
C GLY A 236 5.23 -1.18 0.41
N GLU A 237 6.10 -1.42 -0.57
CA GLU A 237 6.41 -0.51 -1.67
C GLU A 237 5.73 -1.02 -2.95
N PRO A 238 4.70 -0.34 -3.45
CA PRO A 238 3.94 -0.84 -4.60
C PRO A 238 4.78 -1.10 -5.85
N LEU A 239 5.78 -0.25 -6.12
CA LEU A 239 6.59 -0.37 -7.33
C LEU A 239 7.66 -1.49 -7.24
N LEU A 240 7.86 -2.11 -6.07
CA LEU A 240 8.63 -3.35 -5.93
C LEU A 240 7.75 -4.61 -6.16
N ASN A 241 6.43 -4.45 -6.19
CA ASN A 241 5.46 -5.50 -6.54
C ASN A 241 4.68 -5.12 -7.81
N PHE A 242 5.35 -4.60 -8.80
CA PHE A 242 4.77 -3.88 -9.93
C PHE A 242 3.71 -4.70 -10.68
N GLU A 243 4.01 -5.94 -11.06
CA GLU A 243 3.11 -6.77 -11.90
C GLU A 243 1.77 -7.05 -11.20
N ASN A 244 1.83 -7.50 -9.95
CA ASN A 244 0.62 -7.76 -9.18
C ASN A 244 -0.18 -6.48 -8.87
N VAL A 245 0.53 -5.37 -8.59
CA VAL A 245 -0.11 -4.07 -8.37
C VAL A 245 -0.83 -3.60 -9.63
N MET A 246 -0.21 -3.73 -10.81
CA MET A 246 -0.85 -3.34 -12.07
C MET A 246 -2.02 -4.25 -12.41
N ALA A 247 -1.92 -5.56 -12.17
CA ALA A 247 -3.03 -6.49 -12.33
C ALA A 247 -4.21 -6.12 -11.43
N ALA A 248 -3.96 -5.83 -10.15
CA ALA A 248 -5.00 -5.35 -9.22
C ALA A 248 -5.62 -4.02 -9.68
N LEU A 249 -4.79 -3.05 -10.11
CA LEU A 249 -5.26 -1.75 -10.58
C LEU A 249 -6.14 -1.86 -11.83
N ARG A 250 -5.81 -2.77 -12.76
CA ARG A 250 -6.66 -3.00 -13.96
C ARG A 250 -8.05 -3.46 -13.53
N ILE A 251 -8.18 -4.36 -12.56
CA ILE A 251 -9.47 -4.81 -12.03
C ILE A 251 -10.20 -3.68 -11.28
N LEU A 252 -9.48 -2.93 -10.43
CA LEU A 252 -10.06 -1.85 -9.64
C LEU A 252 -10.57 -0.68 -10.49
N LEU A 253 -9.88 -0.39 -11.62
CA LEU A 253 -10.17 0.75 -12.50
C LEU A 253 -11.06 0.38 -13.69
N ASP A 254 -11.32 -0.90 -13.91
CA ASP A 254 -12.20 -1.38 -14.98
C ASP A 254 -13.67 -1.08 -14.64
N SER A 255 -14.39 -0.47 -15.57
CA SER A 255 -15.84 -0.19 -15.44
C SER A 255 -16.69 -1.45 -15.26
N GLU A 256 -16.29 -2.55 -15.89
CA GLU A 256 -16.94 -3.86 -15.78
C GLU A 256 -16.45 -4.65 -14.55
N GLY A 257 -15.43 -4.14 -13.85
CA GLY A 257 -14.87 -4.69 -12.62
C GLY A 257 -15.39 -3.96 -11.37
N VAL A 258 -14.45 -3.44 -10.56
CA VAL A 258 -14.83 -2.65 -9.35
C VAL A 258 -15.33 -1.25 -9.70
N GLY A 259 -14.93 -0.71 -10.86
CA GLY A 259 -15.46 0.53 -11.43
C GLY A 259 -14.94 1.81 -10.75
N LEU A 260 -13.75 1.81 -10.16
CA LEU A 260 -13.18 3.01 -9.58
C LEU A 260 -12.61 3.94 -10.66
N SER A 261 -12.85 5.24 -10.52
CA SER A 261 -12.21 6.21 -11.40
C SER A 261 -10.72 6.38 -11.05
N PRO A 262 -9.82 6.52 -12.03
CA PRO A 262 -8.41 6.86 -11.80
C PRO A 262 -8.21 8.12 -10.93
N LYS A 263 -9.17 9.04 -10.91
CA LYS A 263 -9.17 10.23 -10.02
C LYS A 263 -9.25 9.86 -8.53
N HIS A 264 -9.74 8.68 -8.22
CA HIS A 264 -10.00 8.22 -6.85
C HIS A 264 -9.02 7.14 -6.38
N VAL A 265 -8.07 6.74 -7.21
CA VAL A 265 -7.02 5.79 -6.83
C VAL A 265 -5.66 6.48 -6.83
N THR A 266 -4.89 6.30 -5.76
CA THR A 266 -3.55 6.89 -5.62
C THR A 266 -2.55 5.80 -5.23
N LEU A 267 -1.48 5.69 -6.00
CA LEU A 267 -0.32 4.87 -5.67
C LEU A 267 0.75 5.79 -5.07
N SER A 268 1.26 5.43 -3.89
CA SER A 268 2.39 6.09 -3.26
C SER A 268 3.66 5.26 -3.43
N THR A 269 4.79 5.92 -3.66
CA THR A 269 6.10 5.25 -3.76
C THR A 269 7.17 6.01 -3.00
N SER A 270 8.11 5.28 -2.43
CA SER A 270 9.33 5.81 -1.83
C SER A 270 10.31 6.40 -2.86
N GLY A 271 10.02 6.26 -4.15
CA GLY A 271 10.85 6.79 -5.23
C GLY A 271 11.64 5.72 -5.97
N ILE A 272 11.02 4.58 -6.26
CA ILE A 272 11.61 3.54 -7.13
C ILE A 272 11.59 4.04 -8.58
N VAL A 273 12.66 4.75 -9.00
CA VAL A 273 12.72 5.44 -10.29
C VAL A 273 12.34 4.55 -11.47
N PRO A 274 12.91 3.33 -11.66
CA PRO A 274 12.49 2.48 -12.78
C PRO A 274 11.01 2.09 -12.73
N GLY A 275 10.43 1.95 -11.52
CA GLY A 275 9.00 1.69 -11.36
C GLY A 275 8.15 2.89 -11.75
N ILE A 276 8.57 4.12 -11.44
CA ILE A 276 7.90 5.37 -11.88
C ILE A 276 7.91 5.47 -13.40
N GLU A 277 9.06 5.20 -14.04
CA GLU A 277 9.21 5.22 -15.50
C GLU A 277 8.36 4.16 -16.20
N ARG A 278 8.21 2.97 -15.60
CA ARG A 278 7.29 1.93 -16.08
C ARG A 278 5.84 2.36 -15.94
N LEU A 279 5.45 2.87 -14.74
CA LEU A 279 4.09 3.35 -14.49
C LEU A 279 3.67 4.48 -15.45
N ALA A 280 4.62 5.34 -15.84
CA ALA A 280 4.41 6.40 -16.81
C ALA A 280 3.93 5.89 -18.18
N LYS A 281 4.28 4.65 -18.55
CA LYS A 281 3.94 4.01 -19.83
C LYS A 281 2.61 3.24 -19.79
N GLU A 282 2.06 3.01 -18.59
CA GLU A 282 0.81 2.26 -18.45
C GLU A 282 -0.38 3.08 -18.98
N PRO A 283 -1.22 2.49 -19.83
CA PRO A 283 -2.38 3.19 -20.42
C PRO A 283 -3.43 3.51 -19.36
N VAL A 284 -3.60 2.63 -18.38
CA VAL A 284 -4.50 2.79 -17.24
C VAL A 284 -3.67 2.83 -15.97
N ARG A 285 -3.65 3.98 -15.29
CA ARG A 285 -2.85 4.18 -14.10
C ARG A 285 -3.55 5.06 -13.06
N PRO A 286 -3.26 4.88 -11.76
CA PRO A 286 -3.75 5.75 -10.68
C PRO A 286 -3.03 7.10 -10.68
N LYS A 287 -3.41 7.99 -9.76
CA LYS A 287 -2.60 9.16 -9.41
C LYS A 287 -1.31 8.69 -8.72
N LEU A 288 -0.26 9.49 -8.90
CA LEU A 288 1.04 9.22 -8.30
C LEU A 288 1.32 10.15 -7.12
N ALA A 289 1.71 9.54 -5.99
CA ALA A 289 2.25 10.23 -4.82
C ALA A 289 3.70 9.78 -4.59
N ILE A 290 4.57 10.72 -4.23
CA ILE A 290 5.99 10.50 -3.97
C ILE A 290 6.27 10.77 -2.50
N SER A 291 6.76 9.79 -1.77
CA SER A 291 7.26 9.95 -0.41
C SER A 291 8.60 10.68 -0.43
N LEU A 292 8.55 12.01 -0.31
CA LEU A 292 9.74 12.87 -0.35
C LEU A 292 10.49 12.84 0.99
N ASN A 293 9.84 13.21 2.07
CA ASN A 293 10.20 13.12 3.49
C ASN A 293 11.52 13.79 3.92
N ALA A 294 12.26 14.38 2.98
CA ALA A 294 13.47 15.15 3.25
C ALA A 294 13.68 16.22 2.17
N SER A 295 14.48 17.20 2.47
CA SER A 295 14.74 18.36 1.61
C SER A 295 16.10 18.32 0.89
N ASN A 296 16.96 17.35 1.23
CA ASN A 296 18.29 17.11 0.65
C ASN A 296 18.64 15.62 0.73
N ASP A 297 19.70 15.21 -0.01
CA ASP A 297 20.10 13.80 -0.07
C ASP A 297 20.70 13.28 1.24
N GLU A 298 21.35 14.11 2.04
CA GLU A 298 21.93 13.72 3.33
C GLU A 298 20.84 13.28 4.30
N GLU A 299 19.84 14.14 4.51
CA GLU A 299 18.67 13.83 5.35
C GLU A 299 17.90 12.62 4.79
N ARG A 300 17.69 12.59 3.46
CA ARG A 300 16.94 11.51 2.84
C ARG A 300 17.65 10.18 2.91
N ASN A 301 18.98 10.15 2.81
CA ASN A 301 19.78 8.93 2.99
C ASN A 301 19.68 8.37 4.42
N ALA A 302 19.55 9.25 5.42
CA ALA A 302 19.37 8.85 6.81
C ALA A 302 17.95 8.33 7.09
N LEU A 303 16.93 8.98 6.54
CA LEU A 303 15.52 8.65 6.79
C LEU A 303 14.99 7.54 5.86
N MET A 304 15.49 7.49 4.62
CA MET A 304 15.04 6.58 3.55
C MET A 304 16.25 6.05 2.79
N PRO A 305 16.86 4.93 3.20
CA PRO A 305 18.07 4.38 2.59
C PRO A 305 17.99 4.12 1.08
N ILE A 306 16.79 3.96 0.54
CA ILE A 306 16.55 3.82 -0.91
C ILE A 306 17.07 5.01 -1.72
N ASN A 307 17.21 6.18 -1.10
CA ASN A 307 17.77 7.38 -1.74
C ASN A 307 19.20 7.19 -2.20
N ARG A 308 19.99 6.35 -1.54
CA ARG A 308 21.36 6.03 -1.99
C ARG A 308 21.37 5.39 -3.38
N LYS A 309 20.32 4.64 -3.72
CA LYS A 309 20.14 4.05 -5.05
C LYS A 309 19.51 5.01 -6.05
N TYR A 310 18.56 5.80 -5.58
CA TYR A 310 17.81 6.78 -6.37
C TYR A 310 17.85 8.16 -5.69
N PRO A 311 18.97 8.94 -5.86
CA PRO A 311 19.10 10.27 -5.28
C PRO A 311 18.00 11.22 -5.75
N LEU A 312 17.78 12.30 -4.98
CA LEU A 312 16.78 13.31 -5.30
C LEU A 312 16.86 13.82 -6.74
N THR A 313 18.08 13.98 -7.27
CA THR A 313 18.28 14.43 -8.66
C THR A 313 17.57 13.50 -9.66
N LYS A 314 17.82 12.18 -9.55
CA LYS A 314 17.18 11.16 -10.41
C LYS A 314 15.68 11.08 -10.18
N LEU A 315 15.25 11.15 -8.91
CA LEU A 315 13.84 11.14 -8.56
C LEU A 315 13.09 12.34 -9.16
N MET A 316 13.64 13.56 -9.04
CA MET A 316 13.05 14.77 -9.61
C MET A 316 13.03 14.74 -11.15
N GLU A 317 14.03 14.14 -11.77
CA GLU A 317 14.05 13.92 -13.23
C GLU A 317 12.91 12.99 -13.66
N ALA A 318 12.73 11.85 -13.00
CA ALA A 318 11.62 10.94 -13.27
C ALA A 318 10.25 11.62 -13.05
N CYS A 319 10.12 12.43 -11.99
CA CYS A 319 8.92 13.22 -11.73
C CYS A 319 8.65 14.27 -12.83
N ARG A 320 9.69 14.92 -13.35
CA ARG A 320 9.56 15.92 -14.44
C ARG A 320 9.08 15.27 -15.73
N ASN A 321 9.55 14.07 -16.03
CA ASN A 321 9.22 13.31 -17.23
C ASN A 321 7.89 12.53 -17.11
N TYR A 322 7.28 12.49 -15.91
CA TYR A 322 6.03 11.76 -15.69
C TYR A 322 4.86 12.45 -16.43
N PRO A 323 4.11 11.74 -17.31
CA PRO A 323 3.05 12.32 -18.11
C PRO A 323 1.79 12.58 -17.28
N LEU A 324 1.59 13.81 -16.83
CA LEU A 324 0.39 14.21 -16.10
C LEU A 324 -0.81 14.46 -17.00
N ARG A 325 -1.96 13.91 -16.65
CA ARG A 325 -3.24 14.26 -17.28
C ARG A 325 -3.63 15.70 -16.89
N ASN A 326 -4.53 16.33 -17.65
CA ASN A 326 -4.88 17.76 -17.43
C ASN A 326 -5.39 18.08 -16.02
N TRP A 327 -6.06 17.15 -15.37
CA TRP A 327 -6.60 17.27 -14.02
C TRP A 327 -5.63 16.75 -12.92
N GLU A 328 -4.51 16.15 -13.29
CA GLU A 328 -3.63 15.42 -12.38
C GLU A 328 -2.53 16.33 -11.81
N HIS A 329 -2.19 16.09 -10.56
CA HIS A 329 -1.07 16.71 -9.86
C HIS A 329 -0.17 15.61 -9.31
N LEU A 330 1.13 15.78 -9.38
CA LEU A 330 2.06 15.00 -8.57
C LEU A 330 1.86 15.42 -7.11
N THR A 331 1.63 14.44 -6.26
CA THR A 331 1.53 14.67 -4.82
C THR A 331 2.86 14.29 -4.17
N PHE A 332 3.40 15.17 -3.34
CA PHE A 332 4.56 14.88 -2.52
C PHE A 332 4.11 14.71 -1.07
N GLU A 333 4.35 13.53 -0.53
CA GLU A 333 4.10 13.22 0.87
C GLU A 333 5.34 13.58 1.68
N TYR A 334 5.17 14.35 2.74
CA TYR A 334 6.26 14.82 3.59
C TYR A 334 5.91 14.55 5.05
N VAL A 335 6.43 13.45 5.60
CA VAL A 335 6.30 13.12 7.01
C VAL A 335 7.19 14.06 7.80
N MET A 336 6.59 14.90 8.64
CA MET A 336 7.28 15.91 9.42
C MET A 336 7.75 15.34 10.76
N LEU A 337 9.04 15.39 11.02
CA LEU A 337 9.71 14.89 12.21
C LEU A 337 10.33 16.06 12.97
N ARG A 338 9.90 16.29 14.22
CA ARG A 338 10.34 17.43 15.05
C ARG A 338 11.86 17.49 15.16
N GLY A 339 12.41 18.64 14.78
CA GLY A 339 13.84 18.94 14.90
C GLY A 339 14.75 18.16 13.93
N ILE A 340 14.18 17.49 12.93
CA ILE A 340 14.92 16.70 11.95
C ILE A 340 14.75 17.31 10.55
N ASN A 341 13.52 17.37 10.04
CA ASN A 341 13.21 17.82 8.68
C ASN A 341 12.12 18.90 8.64
N ASP A 342 11.85 19.57 9.78
CA ASP A 342 10.75 20.51 9.95
C ASP A 342 11.18 21.99 10.03
N ALA A 343 12.47 22.32 9.78
CA ALA A 343 12.96 23.69 9.85
C ALA A 343 12.53 24.51 8.63
N ASP A 344 12.53 25.84 8.77
CA ASP A 344 12.26 26.79 7.67
C ASP A 344 13.21 26.60 6.49
N ALA A 345 14.46 26.21 6.77
CA ALA A 345 15.44 25.90 5.74
C ALA A 345 15.01 24.69 4.89
N ASP A 346 14.37 23.69 5.52
CA ASP A 346 13.84 22.52 4.82
C ASP A 346 12.71 22.92 3.89
N ALA A 347 11.75 23.70 4.38
CA ALA A 347 10.66 24.21 3.56
C ALA A 347 11.16 24.98 2.32
N ARG A 348 12.19 25.85 2.50
CA ARG A 348 12.80 26.57 1.37
C ARG A 348 13.52 25.65 0.39
N ARG A 349 14.18 24.57 0.87
CA ARG A 349 14.81 23.56 0.00
C ARG A 349 13.76 22.77 -0.77
N VAL A 350 12.66 22.37 -0.12
CA VAL A 350 11.51 21.71 -0.79
C VAL A 350 10.95 22.59 -1.91
N VAL A 351 10.76 23.89 -1.68
CA VAL A 351 10.34 24.83 -2.74
C VAL A 351 11.29 24.76 -3.93
N LYS A 352 12.60 24.82 -3.70
CA LYS A 352 13.62 24.76 -4.78
C LYS A 352 13.57 23.42 -5.53
N LEU A 353 13.41 22.30 -4.81
CA LEU A 353 13.30 20.98 -5.41
C LEU A 353 12.09 20.85 -6.34
N LEU A 354 10.96 21.43 -5.93
CA LEU A 354 9.70 21.30 -6.66
C LEU A 354 9.50 22.37 -7.75
N ALA A 355 10.25 23.46 -7.71
CA ALA A 355 10.13 24.57 -8.67
C ALA A 355 10.21 24.15 -10.16
N PRO A 356 11.06 23.17 -10.56
CA PRO A 356 11.12 22.73 -11.97
C PRO A 356 9.94 21.86 -12.41
N LEU A 357 9.08 21.43 -11.48
CA LEU A 357 7.98 20.51 -11.74
C LEU A 357 6.68 21.28 -12.02
N LYS A 358 5.84 20.71 -12.88
CA LYS A 358 4.51 21.26 -13.19
C LYS A 358 3.45 20.59 -12.31
N ARG A 359 2.45 21.37 -11.86
CA ARG A 359 1.25 20.85 -11.16
C ARG A 359 1.59 19.91 -9.99
N VAL A 360 2.31 20.44 -9.03
CA VAL A 360 2.65 19.75 -7.78
C VAL A 360 1.75 20.18 -6.63
N LYS A 361 1.64 19.34 -5.62
CA LYS A 361 1.11 19.67 -4.29
C LYS A 361 1.86 18.87 -3.23
N VAL A 362 1.92 19.40 -2.02
CA VAL A 362 2.56 18.75 -0.87
C VAL A 362 1.53 18.43 0.20
N ASN A 363 1.52 17.20 0.68
CA ASN A 363 0.84 16.81 1.90
C ASN A 363 1.86 16.77 3.04
N LEU A 364 1.71 17.64 4.01
CA LEU A 364 2.48 17.64 5.24
C LEU A 364 1.81 16.69 6.22
N ILE A 365 2.48 15.64 6.61
CA ILE A 365 1.96 14.60 7.50
C ILE A 365 2.72 14.69 8.82
N PRO A 366 2.12 15.25 9.88
CA PRO A 366 2.73 15.19 11.21
C PRO A 366 3.00 13.72 11.58
N TRP A 367 4.19 13.44 12.12
CA TRP A 367 4.54 12.06 12.46
C TRP A 367 3.57 11.48 13.50
N ASN A 368 3.12 10.28 13.24
CA ASN A 368 2.18 9.61 14.14
C ASN A 368 2.94 8.94 15.28
N PRO A 369 2.62 9.24 16.55
CA PRO A 369 3.29 8.67 17.72
C PRO A 369 3.29 7.14 17.69
N GLY A 370 4.39 6.54 18.10
CA GLY A 370 4.60 5.10 18.12
C GLY A 370 5.88 4.73 18.87
N GLU A 371 6.37 3.52 18.67
CA GLU A 371 7.55 2.99 19.36
C GLU A 371 8.90 3.52 18.82
N LEU A 372 8.87 4.26 17.70
CA LEU A 372 10.09 4.82 17.12
C LEU A 372 10.49 6.13 17.83
N PRO A 373 11.79 6.47 17.88
CA PRO A 373 12.30 7.58 18.68
C PRO A 373 12.10 8.96 18.01
N TYR A 374 10.99 9.16 17.33
CA TYR A 374 10.64 10.43 16.69
C TYR A 374 9.56 11.17 17.48
N LYS A 375 9.36 12.44 17.15
CA LYS A 375 8.32 13.29 17.75
C LYS A 375 7.56 14.05 16.67
N GLU A 376 6.28 14.26 16.93
CA GLU A 376 5.42 15.12 16.12
C GLU A 376 5.85 16.60 16.29
N PRO A 377 5.94 17.39 15.21
CA PRO A 377 6.14 18.84 15.31
C PRO A 377 4.93 19.54 15.98
N SER A 378 5.14 20.76 16.50
CA SER A 378 4.01 21.55 16.97
C SER A 378 3.16 22.09 15.81
N GLU A 379 1.91 22.43 16.09
CA GLU A 379 0.99 23.02 15.10
C GLU A 379 1.57 24.29 14.47
N GLU A 380 2.19 25.16 15.28
CA GLU A 380 2.83 26.38 14.81
C GLU A 380 3.97 26.06 13.84
N ARG A 381 4.71 24.97 14.08
CA ARG A 381 5.81 24.54 13.21
C ARG A 381 5.29 24.03 11.88
N ILE A 382 4.23 23.23 11.89
CA ILE A 382 3.56 22.70 10.70
C ILE A 382 3.02 23.88 9.87
N GLU A 383 2.35 24.82 10.51
CA GLU A 383 1.75 25.98 9.83
C GLU A 383 2.83 26.92 9.26
N ALA A 384 3.93 27.17 9.97
CA ALA A 384 5.04 27.96 9.47
C ALA A 384 5.67 27.32 8.23
N PHE A 385 5.89 25.99 8.24
CA PHE A 385 6.39 25.24 7.09
C PHE A 385 5.41 25.34 5.91
N ARG A 386 4.12 25.14 6.15
CA ARG A 386 3.06 25.26 5.15
C ARG A 386 3.02 26.66 4.52
N LYS A 387 3.11 27.73 5.33
CA LYS A 387 3.13 29.13 4.85
C LYS A 387 4.33 29.40 3.93
N ILE A 388 5.50 28.85 4.21
CA ILE A 388 6.67 29.02 3.35
C ILE A 388 6.42 28.37 1.98
N LEU A 389 5.85 27.15 1.94
CA LEU A 389 5.53 26.48 0.68
C LEU A 389 4.48 27.26 -0.11
N THR A 390 3.35 27.58 0.51
CA THR A 390 2.23 28.27 -0.16
C THR A 390 2.59 29.68 -0.59
N GLY A 391 3.35 30.41 0.21
CA GLY A 391 3.86 31.75 -0.13
C GLY A 391 4.85 31.77 -1.33
N LYS A 392 5.34 30.60 -1.74
CA LYS A 392 6.16 30.42 -2.94
C LYS A 392 5.42 29.68 -4.06
N GLY A 393 4.10 29.60 -3.99
CA GLY A 393 3.25 29.03 -5.03
C GLY A 393 3.19 27.49 -5.05
N VAL A 394 3.68 26.81 -4.01
CA VAL A 394 3.56 25.36 -3.86
C VAL A 394 2.35 25.05 -2.97
N PRO A 395 1.22 24.53 -3.51
CA PRO A 395 0.07 24.13 -2.70
C PRO A 395 0.46 23.10 -1.65
N ALA A 396 0.23 23.39 -0.38
CA ALA A 396 0.57 22.55 0.75
C ALA A 396 -0.59 22.39 1.73
N PHE A 397 -0.84 21.16 2.19
CA PHE A 397 -1.96 20.79 3.06
C PHE A 397 -1.43 19.98 4.25
N ALA A 398 -1.77 20.36 5.47
CA ALA A 398 -1.58 19.51 6.63
C ALA A 398 -2.59 18.35 6.58
N ARG A 399 -2.09 17.11 6.76
CA ARG A 399 -2.87 15.87 6.73
C ARG A 399 -2.71 15.12 8.05
N TYR A 400 -3.67 15.28 8.91
CA TYR A 400 -3.72 14.55 10.17
C TYR A 400 -4.27 13.14 9.90
N SER A 401 -3.53 12.15 10.36
CA SER A 401 -3.92 10.75 10.20
C SER A 401 -5.13 10.41 11.07
N ARG A 402 -6.01 9.57 10.53
CA ARG A 402 -7.15 9.00 11.23
C ARG A 402 -6.76 7.66 11.86
N GLY A 403 -7.57 7.20 12.83
CA GLY A 403 -7.35 5.90 13.47
C GLY A 403 -6.07 5.81 14.30
N ARG A 404 -5.55 6.93 14.82
CA ARG A 404 -4.31 6.95 15.63
C ARG A 404 -4.42 6.07 16.89
N ASP A 405 -5.60 6.04 17.52
CA ASP A 405 -5.90 5.29 18.74
C ASP A 405 -5.89 3.76 18.54
N VAL A 406 -6.09 3.30 17.30
CA VAL A 406 -6.05 1.89 16.94
C VAL A 406 -4.83 1.53 16.06
N MET A 407 -3.78 2.36 16.07
CA MET A 407 -2.56 2.17 15.28
C MET A 407 -2.84 2.01 13.77
N ALA A 408 -3.84 2.73 13.25
CA ALA A 408 -4.25 2.68 11.85
C ALA A 408 -3.62 3.79 10.98
N ALA A 409 -2.85 4.68 11.60
CA ALA A 409 -2.27 5.82 10.92
C ALA A 409 -1.06 5.43 10.04
N CYS A 410 -0.69 6.33 9.12
CA CYS A 410 0.45 6.13 8.24
C CYS A 410 1.74 5.83 9.03
N GLY A 411 2.47 4.78 8.62
CA GLY A 411 3.71 4.34 9.27
C GLY A 411 3.52 3.52 10.54
N GLN A 412 2.28 3.29 11.01
CA GLN A 412 1.98 2.55 12.24
C GLN A 412 1.64 1.06 12.01
N LEU A 413 1.36 0.63 10.78
CA LEU A 413 0.97 -0.73 10.47
C LEU A 413 2.14 -1.70 10.70
N ALA A 414 2.03 -2.56 11.71
CA ALA A 414 3.13 -3.44 12.16
C ALA A 414 2.65 -4.81 12.64
N LEU A 415 1.43 -5.22 12.27
CA LEU A 415 0.83 -6.50 12.66
C LEU A 415 0.73 -6.68 14.20
N LYS A 416 0.75 -5.59 14.96
CA LYS A 416 0.64 -5.65 16.41
C LYS A 416 -0.83 -5.77 16.82
N GLU A 417 -1.10 -6.75 17.66
CA GLU A 417 -2.33 -6.80 18.45
C GLU A 417 -2.31 -5.62 19.43
N VAL A 418 -3.38 -4.82 19.44
CA VAL A 418 -3.56 -3.83 20.50
C VAL A 418 -3.82 -4.62 21.79
N LYS A 419 -2.95 -4.51 22.78
CA LYS A 419 -3.16 -5.18 24.07
C LYS A 419 -4.50 -4.75 24.63
N ARG A 420 -5.33 -5.72 25.04
CA ARG A 420 -6.67 -5.50 25.62
C ARG A 420 -6.70 -4.46 26.74
N ASP A 421 -5.59 -4.31 27.47
CA ASP A 421 -5.45 -3.38 28.59
C ASP A 421 -5.46 -1.89 28.18
N GLN A 422 -5.25 -1.58 26.89
CA GLN A 422 -5.35 -0.19 26.40
C GLN A 422 -6.77 0.19 25.97
N LEU A 423 -7.67 -0.78 25.79
CA LEU A 423 -9.07 -0.54 25.44
C LEU A 423 -9.94 -0.28 26.69
N THR A 424 -9.52 -0.75 27.87
CA THR A 424 -10.26 -0.61 29.14
C THR A 424 -9.95 0.66 29.91
N ALA A 425 -8.90 1.40 29.55
CA ALA A 425 -8.52 2.65 30.24
C ALA A 425 -9.29 3.89 29.74
N ILE A 426 -10.33 3.72 28.92
CA ILE A 426 -11.08 4.82 28.29
C ILE A 426 -12.63 4.55 28.40
N CYS A 427 -13.04 3.90 29.49
CA CYS A 427 -14.44 3.92 29.93
C CYS A 427 -14.59 4.82 31.14
#